data_f14ef4d34adbebdae4760b545c63e62d
#
_entry.id   f14ef4d34adbebdae4760b545c63e62d
#
_cell.length_a   1.000
_cell.length_b   1.000
_cell.length_c   1.000
_cell.angle_alpha   90.00
_cell.angle_beta   90.00
_cell.angle_gamma   90.00
#
_symmetry.space_group_name_H-M   'P 1'
#
loop_
_entity.id
_entity.type
_entity.pdbx_description
1 polymer ?
#
loop_
_entity_poly.entity_id
_entity_poly.type
_entity_poly.pdbx_seq_one_letter_code
_entity_poly.pdbx_strand_id
1 'polypeptide(L)'
;MKSKSLESIHVAVVGAGIAGLTAAIALRLKDARGTVAERAASPESSGAGLQIQPCATRVVHALGMGEELASIGSVPDSLNFIEAHTGRLILQSRPRNSQQTYPHYQAHRADLHNMLLQRATALDAKLLLGVAAVGVNRAEPTAKPKLLLADGRSVSADLLIGADGVRSLVGRSLFGEDDPTFTGQVAYRAMVDASKLSRKVRSKVVMGPKSHFVIYPLRDGDWVNIVAQQEDDTWCEESWTVKGEVDDLRSHYKGWHADVDLLLEAMEETYRWALYTRKPMSRWSIGPVGLIGDACHAALPNLGAGAAMAMEDGYVLAELIERNPTNLPRALEQLYSLRIARCTRVQRGSARNAKLFHLSNPLQRWLTHRALGFVSQNMPSLIQKQLEWLQEYDVTRELPAFYSESDRSS
;
A
#
# COMPACT_ATOMS: atom_id res chain seq x y z
N MET A 1 23.37 3.27 25.83
CA MET A 1 22.32 3.84 26.73
C MET A 1 21.19 2.82 26.79
N LYS A 2 20.72 2.43 28.00
CA LYS A 2 19.52 1.57 28.10
C LYS A 2 18.35 2.37 27.54
N SER A 3 17.62 1.79 26.56
CA SER A 3 16.35 2.35 26.05
C SER A 3 15.46 2.63 27.28
N LYS A 4 14.92 3.85 27.38
CA LYS A 4 13.85 4.12 28.34
C LYS A 4 12.64 3.34 27.88
N SER A 5 12.10 2.48 28.72
CA SER A 5 10.87 1.77 28.43
C SER A 5 9.77 2.75 28.02
N LEU A 6 9.07 2.47 26.93
CA LEU A 6 7.94 3.27 26.44
C LEU A 6 6.61 2.89 27.12
N GLU A 7 6.61 2.09 28.19
CA GLU A 7 5.42 1.60 28.88
C GLU A 7 4.45 2.72 29.33
N SER A 8 4.98 3.90 29.62
CA SER A 8 4.15 5.05 30.01
C SER A 8 3.49 5.75 28.81
N ILE A 9 3.96 5.50 27.58
CA ILE A 9 3.44 6.15 26.39
C ILE A 9 2.26 5.34 25.85
N HIS A 10 1.14 6.02 25.62
CA HIS A 10 -0.05 5.46 25.00
C HIS A 10 -0.32 6.11 23.65
N VAL A 11 -0.39 5.29 22.60
CA VAL A 11 -0.70 5.73 21.23
C VAL A 11 -2.07 5.16 20.83
N ALA A 12 -3.00 6.03 20.47
CA ALA A 12 -4.26 5.66 19.84
C ALA A 12 -4.10 5.69 18.32
N VAL A 13 -4.48 4.61 17.63
CA VAL A 13 -4.43 4.47 16.18
C VAL A 13 -5.84 4.29 15.65
N VAL A 14 -6.21 5.05 14.64
CA VAL A 14 -7.49 4.93 13.94
C VAL A 14 -7.29 4.18 12.62
N GLY A 15 -7.91 3.01 12.51
CA GLY A 15 -7.80 2.11 11.37
C GLY A 15 -6.85 0.93 11.63
N ALA A 16 -7.36 -0.29 11.49
CA ALA A 16 -6.60 -1.54 11.54
C ALA A 16 -6.19 -2.03 10.14
N GLY A 17 -5.92 -1.12 9.21
CA GLY A 17 -5.30 -1.43 7.94
C GLY A 17 -3.81 -1.76 8.08
N ILE A 18 -3.12 -1.95 6.95
CA ILE A 18 -1.68 -2.29 6.93
C ILE A 18 -0.85 -1.27 7.72
N ALA A 19 -1.09 0.04 7.53
CA ALA A 19 -0.37 1.10 8.25
C ALA A 19 -0.59 1.02 9.77
N GLY A 20 -1.86 0.94 10.20
CA GLY A 20 -2.21 0.95 11.61
C GLY A 20 -1.75 -0.30 12.37
N LEU A 21 -1.90 -1.48 11.76
CA LEU A 21 -1.40 -2.73 12.37
C LEU A 21 0.13 -2.76 12.43
N THR A 22 0.82 -2.31 11.37
CA THR A 22 2.29 -2.20 11.39
C THR A 22 2.76 -1.25 12.49
N ALA A 23 2.11 -0.09 12.63
CA ALA A 23 2.42 0.85 13.72
C ALA A 23 2.17 0.23 15.10
N ALA A 24 1.05 -0.46 15.29
CA ALA A 24 0.73 -1.12 16.55
C ALA A 24 1.77 -2.19 16.91
N ILE A 25 2.17 -3.03 15.94
CA ILE A 25 3.21 -4.05 16.15
C ILE A 25 4.54 -3.39 16.54
N ALA A 26 4.98 -2.39 15.74
CA ALA A 26 6.26 -1.72 15.98
C ALA A 26 6.30 -1.01 17.34
N LEU A 27 5.20 -0.39 17.77
CA LEU A 27 5.06 0.22 19.09
C LEU A 27 5.11 -0.81 20.20
N ARG A 28 4.41 -1.93 20.05
CA ARG A 28 4.41 -3.00 21.06
C ARG A 28 5.77 -3.67 21.21
N LEU A 29 6.53 -3.81 20.13
CA LEU A 29 7.92 -4.31 20.19
C LEU A 29 8.86 -3.38 20.97
N LYS A 30 8.45 -2.15 21.22
CA LYS A 30 9.15 -1.14 22.04
C LYS A 30 8.45 -0.86 23.39
N ASP A 31 7.56 -1.76 23.82
CA ASP A 31 6.79 -1.69 25.04
C ASP A 31 5.80 -0.50 25.16
N ALA A 32 5.61 0.28 24.10
CA ALA A 32 4.59 1.33 24.10
C ALA A 32 3.17 0.73 24.09
N ARG A 33 2.23 1.35 24.81
CA ARG A 33 0.83 0.91 24.80
C ARG A 33 0.14 1.38 23.52
N GLY A 34 -0.39 0.44 22.75
CA GLY A 34 -1.16 0.71 21.52
C GLY A 34 -2.64 0.40 21.71
N THR A 35 -3.53 1.31 21.31
CA THR A 35 -4.96 1.04 21.13
C THR A 35 -5.35 1.34 19.69
N VAL A 36 -5.83 0.34 18.96
CA VAL A 36 -6.28 0.47 17.57
C VAL A 36 -7.80 0.41 17.53
N ALA A 37 -8.45 1.43 16.97
CA ALA A 37 -9.89 1.44 16.73
C ALA A 37 -10.17 1.18 15.24
N GLU A 38 -11.04 0.18 14.96
CA GLU A 38 -11.39 -0.22 13.60
C GLU A 38 -12.92 -0.40 13.49
N ARG A 39 -13.52 0.20 12.46
CA ARG A 39 -14.96 0.13 12.22
C ARG A 39 -15.45 -1.26 11.82
N ALA A 40 -14.62 -2.03 11.11
CA ALA A 40 -14.94 -3.38 10.72
C ALA A 40 -14.81 -4.35 11.92
N ALA A 41 -15.80 -5.22 12.11
CA ALA A 41 -15.78 -6.22 13.18
C ALA A 41 -14.82 -7.38 12.90
N SER A 42 -14.53 -7.63 11.64
CA SER A 42 -13.59 -8.66 11.17
C SER A 42 -12.81 -8.13 9.97
N PRO A 43 -11.63 -8.71 9.69
CA PRO A 43 -10.91 -8.41 8.46
C PRO A 43 -11.82 -8.65 7.25
N GLU A 44 -11.93 -7.65 6.38
CA GLU A 44 -12.67 -7.84 5.13
C GLU A 44 -11.93 -8.87 4.28
N SER A 45 -12.64 -9.93 3.91
CA SER A 45 -12.15 -10.99 3.02
C SER A 45 -12.12 -10.57 1.55
N SER A 46 -12.19 -9.26 1.26
CA SER A 46 -12.22 -8.78 -0.12
C SER A 46 -11.00 -9.29 -0.89
N GLY A 47 -11.27 -10.22 -1.80
CA GLY A 47 -10.31 -11.03 -2.52
C GLY A 47 -9.48 -10.25 -3.52
N ALA A 48 -8.49 -9.51 -3.07
CA ALA A 48 -7.54 -8.85 -3.94
C ALA A 48 -6.12 -9.25 -3.55
N GLY A 49 -5.30 -9.52 -4.56
CA GLY A 49 -3.86 -9.64 -4.38
C GLY A 49 -3.21 -8.27 -4.20
N LEU A 50 -2.05 -8.27 -3.59
CA LEU A 50 -1.17 -7.12 -3.52
C LEU A 50 0.30 -7.53 -3.72
N GLN A 51 1.12 -6.55 -4.09
CA GLN A 51 2.55 -6.73 -4.25
C GLN A 51 3.26 -6.15 -3.04
N ILE A 52 4.17 -6.94 -2.47
CA ILE A 52 4.99 -6.57 -1.31
C ILE A 52 6.40 -6.35 -1.84
N GLN A 53 6.77 -5.10 -2.02
CA GLN A 53 8.06 -4.68 -2.53
C GLN A 53 9.19 -5.06 -1.56
N PRO A 54 10.44 -5.28 -2.01
CA PRO A 54 11.58 -5.59 -1.14
C PRO A 54 11.78 -4.62 0.03
N CYS A 55 11.47 -3.35 -0.15
CA CYS A 55 11.51 -2.35 0.92
C CYS A 55 10.49 -2.64 2.04
N ALA A 56 9.29 -3.13 1.70
CA ALA A 56 8.31 -3.60 2.70
C ALA A 56 8.73 -4.92 3.35
N THR A 57 9.30 -5.85 2.58
CA THR A 57 9.81 -7.11 3.11
C THR A 57 10.87 -6.87 4.19
N ARG A 58 11.75 -5.86 4.03
CA ARG A 58 12.71 -5.45 5.07
C ARG A 58 12.02 -5.04 6.36
N VAL A 59 10.96 -4.25 6.27
CA VAL A 59 10.17 -3.84 7.45
C VAL A 59 9.56 -5.05 8.14
N VAL A 60 8.94 -5.95 7.37
CA VAL A 60 8.32 -7.18 7.92
C VAL A 60 9.37 -8.04 8.64
N HIS A 61 10.57 -8.18 8.06
CA HIS A 61 11.69 -8.88 8.72
C HIS A 61 12.16 -8.15 10.00
N ALA A 62 12.26 -6.82 9.97
CA ALA A 62 12.63 -6.03 11.16
C ALA A 62 11.60 -6.15 12.30
N LEU A 63 10.34 -6.44 11.96
CA LEU A 63 9.26 -6.73 12.92
C LEU A 63 9.22 -8.21 13.37
N GLY A 64 10.14 -9.05 12.89
CA GLY A 64 10.25 -10.46 13.24
C GLY A 64 9.18 -11.37 12.61
N MET A 65 8.67 -11.00 11.42
CA MET A 65 7.61 -11.74 10.71
C MET A 65 8.03 -12.21 9.30
N GLY A 66 9.33 -12.40 9.08
CA GLY A 66 9.84 -12.78 7.74
C GLY A 66 9.40 -14.17 7.29
N GLU A 67 9.35 -15.15 8.20
CA GLU A 67 8.94 -16.52 7.91
C GLU A 67 7.44 -16.59 7.63
N GLU A 68 6.63 -15.89 8.42
CA GLU A 68 5.19 -15.80 8.20
C GLU A 68 4.86 -15.15 6.85
N LEU A 69 5.59 -14.09 6.46
CA LEU A 69 5.43 -13.50 5.15
C LEU A 69 5.80 -14.49 4.04
N ALA A 70 6.87 -15.25 4.20
CA ALA A 70 7.29 -16.24 3.22
C ALA A 70 6.26 -17.38 3.06
N SER A 71 5.52 -17.71 4.14
CA SER A 71 4.50 -18.78 4.10
C SER A 71 3.21 -18.37 3.36
N ILE A 72 2.92 -17.07 3.26
CA ILE A 72 1.70 -16.55 2.59
C ILE A 72 1.98 -15.92 1.24
N GLY A 73 3.25 -15.65 0.92
CA GLY A 73 3.66 -14.92 -0.27
C GLY A 73 4.32 -15.79 -1.31
N SER A 74 4.00 -15.56 -2.58
CA SER A 74 4.68 -16.19 -3.72
C SER A 74 5.71 -15.24 -4.30
N VAL A 75 6.92 -15.73 -4.62
CA VAL A 75 7.96 -14.93 -5.28
C VAL A 75 7.83 -15.12 -6.80
N PRO A 76 7.51 -14.08 -7.58
CA PRO A 76 7.40 -14.21 -9.01
C PRO A 76 8.78 -14.37 -9.69
N ASP A 77 8.89 -15.25 -10.68
CA ASP A 77 10.10 -15.39 -11.51
C ASP A 77 10.39 -14.11 -12.31
N SER A 78 9.35 -13.48 -12.81
CA SER A 78 9.40 -12.23 -13.58
C SER A 78 8.05 -11.56 -13.63
N LEU A 79 8.05 -10.26 -13.85
CA LEU A 79 6.88 -9.48 -14.25
C LEU A 79 7.06 -9.03 -15.70
N ASN A 80 6.22 -9.54 -16.58
CA ASN A 80 6.28 -9.25 -18.01
C ASN A 80 5.26 -8.18 -18.39
N PHE A 81 5.70 -7.14 -19.07
CA PHE A 81 4.82 -6.14 -19.66
C PHE A 81 4.66 -6.47 -21.14
N ILE A 82 3.45 -6.70 -21.58
CA ILE A 82 3.16 -7.13 -22.94
C ILE A 82 2.14 -6.20 -23.61
N GLU A 83 2.18 -6.12 -24.92
CA GLU A 83 1.20 -5.40 -25.72
C GLU A 83 -0.11 -6.19 -25.82
N ALA A 84 -1.24 -5.49 -25.69
CA ALA A 84 -2.55 -6.08 -25.49
C ALA A 84 -3.00 -7.04 -26.60
N HIS A 85 -2.81 -6.69 -27.88
CA HIS A 85 -3.35 -7.45 -29.00
C HIS A 85 -2.35 -8.48 -29.56
N THR A 86 -1.08 -8.12 -29.62
CA THR A 86 -0.04 -8.96 -30.22
C THR A 86 0.64 -9.88 -29.22
N GLY A 87 0.50 -9.64 -27.92
CA GLY A 87 1.26 -10.34 -26.88
C GLY A 87 2.76 -10.06 -26.88
N ARG A 88 3.22 -9.10 -27.72
CA ARG A 88 4.64 -8.78 -27.81
C ARG A 88 5.18 -8.26 -26.48
N LEU A 89 6.31 -8.82 -26.05
CA LEU A 89 7.01 -8.37 -24.87
C LEU A 89 7.52 -6.93 -25.07
N ILE A 90 7.11 -6.04 -24.17
CA ILE A 90 7.53 -4.63 -24.09
C ILE A 90 8.69 -4.50 -23.11
N LEU A 91 8.53 -5.09 -21.92
CA LEU A 91 9.48 -4.97 -20.85
C LEU A 91 9.41 -6.24 -19.98
N GLN A 92 10.55 -6.73 -19.52
CA GLN A 92 10.64 -7.74 -18.50
C GLN A 92 11.35 -7.17 -17.28
N SER A 93 10.65 -7.16 -16.15
CA SER A 93 11.26 -6.93 -14.84
C SER A 93 11.47 -8.29 -14.17
N ARG A 94 12.72 -8.58 -13.83
CA ARG A 94 13.03 -9.74 -13.01
C ARG A 94 13.22 -9.23 -11.59
N PRO A 95 12.31 -9.55 -10.65
CA PRO A 95 12.59 -9.34 -9.24
C PRO A 95 13.90 -10.03 -8.94
N ARG A 96 14.77 -9.41 -8.18
CA ARG A 96 16.01 -10.06 -7.75
C ARG A 96 15.63 -11.40 -7.09
N ASN A 97 16.34 -12.46 -7.40
CA ASN A 97 16.04 -13.87 -7.13
C ASN A 97 15.57 -14.18 -5.70
N SER A 98 14.88 -15.33 -5.55
CA SER A 98 14.53 -15.99 -4.28
C SER A 98 15.73 -16.21 -3.31
N GLN A 99 16.96 -16.07 -3.79
CA GLN A 99 18.19 -16.08 -2.99
C GLN A 99 18.47 -14.74 -2.26
N GLN A 100 17.62 -13.71 -2.44
CA GLN A 100 17.78 -12.47 -1.69
C GLN A 100 17.13 -12.58 -0.31
N THR A 101 17.77 -11.95 0.66
CA THR A 101 17.27 -11.83 2.03
C THR A 101 15.89 -11.17 2.10
N TYR A 102 15.55 -10.33 1.11
CA TYR A 102 14.28 -9.56 1.06
C TYR A 102 13.64 -9.65 -0.33
N PRO A 103 12.95 -10.76 -0.67
CA PRO A 103 12.32 -10.93 -1.97
C PRO A 103 11.13 -9.98 -2.17
N HIS A 104 10.75 -9.81 -3.43
CA HIS A 104 9.44 -9.26 -3.79
C HIS A 104 8.40 -10.39 -3.67
N TYR A 105 7.34 -10.18 -2.90
CA TYR A 105 6.25 -11.13 -2.78
C TYR A 105 4.98 -10.64 -3.47
N GLN A 106 4.19 -11.61 -3.93
CA GLN A 106 2.79 -11.44 -4.31
C GLN A 106 1.96 -12.22 -3.29
N ALA A 107 1.07 -11.55 -2.57
CA ALA A 107 0.28 -12.16 -1.52
C ALA A 107 -1.19 -11.77 -1.61
N HIS A 108 -2.06 -12.59 -1.07
CA HIS A 108 -3.45 -12.22 -0.89
C HIS A 108 -3.57 -11.18 0.24
N ARG A 109 -4.32 -10.11 0.00
CA ARG A 109 -4.43 -8.99 0.95
C ARG A 109 -4.95 -9.44 2.32
N ALA A 110 -5.95 -10.32 2.34
CA ALA A 110 -6.50 -10.82 3.60
C ALA A 110 -5.48 -11.67 4.36
N ASP A 111 -4.63 -12.45 3.68
CA ASP A 111 -3.61 -13.26 4.34
C ASP A 111 -2.57 -12.35 5.01
N LEU A 112 -2.11 -11.31 4.31
CA LEU A 112 -1.22 -10.31 4.90
C LEU A 112 -1.87 -9.57 6.07
N HIS A 113 -3.13 -9.16 5.93
CA HIS A 113 -3.86 -8.48 6.99
C HIS A 113 -4.03 -9.37 8.23
N ASN A 114 -4.41 -10.64 8.04
CA ASN A 114 -4.53 -11.62 9.11
C ASN A 114 -3.19 -11.87 9.81
N MET A 115 -2.09 -11.98 9.07
CA MET A 115 -0.75 -12.11 9.63
C MET A 115 -0.41 -10.93 10.54
N LEU A 116 -0.65 -9.69 10.08
CA LEU A 116 -0.43 -8.49 10.89
C LEU A 116 -1.34 -8.43 12.10
N LEU A 117 -2.63 -8.77 11.95
CA LEU A 117 -3.61 -8.77 13.03
C LEU A 117 -3.26 -9.79 14.12
N GLN A 118 -2.89 -11.00 13.74
CA GLN A 118 -2.44 -12.05 14.67
C GLN A 118 -1.18 -11.61 15.44
N ARG A 119 -0.20 -11.00 14.75
CA ARG A 119 1.00 -10.50 15.38
C ARG A 119 0.73 -9.37 16.35
N ALA A 120 -0.12 -8.40 16.00
CA ALA A 120 -0.53 -7.32 16.88
C ALA A 120 -1.23 -7.86 18.15
N THR A 121 -2.10 -8.86 17.98
CA THR A 121 -2.79 -9.53 19.09
C THR A 121 -1.80 -10.29 19.98
N ALA A 122 -0.86 -11.04 19.40
CA ALA A 122 0.15 -11.79 20.14
C ALA A 122 1.10 -10.89 20.96
N LEU A 123 1.22 -9.62 20.57
CA LEU A 123 1.99 -8.60 21.28
C LEU A 123 1.11 -7.77 22.24
N ASP A 124 -0.09 -8.22 22.56
CA ASP A 124 -1.04 -7.54 23.46
C ASP A 124 -1.40 -6.11 23.05
N ALA A 125 -1.47 -5.82 21.74
CA ALA A 125 -2.06 -4.59 21.26
C ALA A 125 -3.57 -4.58 21.56
N LYS A 126 -4.08 -3.49 22.11
CA LYS A 126 -5.52 -3.36 22.38
C LYS A 126 -6.27 -3.06 21.07
N LEU A 127 -7.04 -4.01 20.58
CA LEU A 127 -7.84 -3.88 19.38
C LEU A 127 -9.32 -3.64 19.73
N LEU A 128 -9.88 -2.54 19.25
CA LEU A 128 -11.30 -2.18 19.33
C LEU A 128 -11.92 -2.38 17.95
N LEU A 129 -12.24 -3.63 17.60
CA LEU A 129 -12.86 -3.99 16.34
C LEU A 129 -14.38 -3.78 16.39
N GLY A 130 -15.00 -3.45 15.25
CA GLY A 130 -16.43 -3.17 15.15
C GLY A 130 -16.83 -1.80 15.72
N VAL A 131 -15.88 -0.91 15.99
CA VAL A 131 -16.14 0.39 16.61
C VAL A 131 -15.55 1.51 15.76
N ALA A 132 -16.43 2.29 15.13
CA ALA A 132 -16.02 3.41 14.32
C ALA A 132 -15.52 4.59 15.17
N ALA A 133 -14.44 5.23 14.73
CA ALA A 133 -14.07 6.56 15.18
C ALA A 133 -15.04 7.58 14.58
N VAL A 134 -15.51 8.54 15.39
CA VAL A 134 -16.46 9.59 14.96
C VAL A 134 -15.91 11.00 15.13
N GLY A 135 -14.78 11.16 15.80
CA GLY A 135 -14.15 12.47 15.95
C GLY A 135 -12.85 12.44 16.76
N VAL A 136 -12.15 13.56 16.69
CA VAL A 136 -10.92 13.82 17.47
C VAL A 136 -11.12 15.09 18.28
N ASN A 137 -10.98 14.99 19.60
CA ASN A 137 -11.01 16.16 20.49
C ASN A 137 -9.58 16.56 20.89
N ARG A 138 -9.24 17.84 20.60
CA ARG A 138 -7.94 18.47 20.90
C ARG A 138 -8.17 19.74 21.73
N ALA A 139 -9.00 19.66 22.77
CA ALA A 139 -9.59 20.81 23.45
C ALA A 139 -8.59 21.87 23.96
N GLU A 140 -7.35 21.46 24.29
CA GLU A 140 -6.30 22.37 24.78
C GLU A 140 -4.92 21.95 24.27
N PRO A 141 -3.99 22.89 24.02
CA PRO A 141 -2.64 22.58 23.55
C PRO A 141 -1.83 21.63 24.44
N THR A 142 -2.15 21.61 25.75
CA THR A 142 -1.47 20.79 26.77
C THR A 142 -2.24 19.53 27.13
N ALA A 143 -3.49 19.37 26.69
CA ALA A 143 -4.31 18.21 26.99
C ALA A 143 -4.00 17.05 26.03
N LYS A 144 -4.04 15.84 26.56
CA LYS A 144 -3.94 14.63 25.75
C LYS A 144 -5.09 14.57 24.73
N PRO A 145 -4.81 14.25 23.45
CA PRO A 145 -5.86 14.08 22.46
C PRO A 145 -6.79 12.92 22.86
N LYS A 146 -8.07 13.07 22.49
CA LYS A 146 -9.08 12.04 22.73
C LYS A 146 -9.70 11.61 21.42
N LEU A 147 -9.69 10.31 21.16
CA LEU A 147 -10.45 9.69 20.08
C LEU A 147 -11.88 9.45 20.56
N LEU A 148 -12.86 9.94 19.83
CA LEU A 148 -14.28 9.72 20.10
C LEU A 148 -14.79 8.53 19.27
N LEU A 149 -15.51 7.62 19.93
CA LEU A 149 -16.00 6.39 19.32
C LEU A 149 -17.53 6.41 19.20
N ALA A 150 -18.05 5.72 18.18
CA ALA A 150 -19.49 5.67 17.87
C ALA A 150 -20.35 5.06 18.97
N ASP A 151 -19.77 4.23 19.84
CA ASP A 151 -20.44 3.62 20.98
C ASP A 151 -20.47 4.52 22.24
N GLY A 152 -20.05 5.78 22.12
CA GLY A 152 -20.01 6.76 23.21
C GLY A 152 -18.75 6.71 24.07
N ARG A 153 -17.89 5.70 23.90
CA ARG A 153 -16.58 5.65 24.58
C ARG A 153 -15.61 6.67 23.99
N SER A 154 -14.58 6.99 24.75
CA SER A 154 -13.43 7.75 24.25
C SER A 154 -12.11 7.11 24.67
N VAL A 155 -11.07 7.30 23.86
CA VAL A 155 -9.70 6.86 24.16
C VAL A 155 -8.82 8.09 24.28
N SER A 156 -8.31 8.35 25.50
CA SER A 156 -7.30 9.38 25.74
C SER A 156 -5.92 8.77 25.56
N ALA A 157 -5.03 9.42 24.80
CA ALA A 157 -3.70 8.92 24.50
C ALA A 157 -2.67 10.06 24.48
N ASP A 158 -1.38 9.73 24.55
CA ASP A 158 -0.29 10.71 24.43
C ASP A 158 -0.09 11.15 22.97
N LEU A 159 -0.35 10.22 22.03
CA LEU A 159 -0.42 10.46 20.59
C LEU A 159 -1.69 9.85 20.00
N LEU A 160 -2.23 10.49 18.97
CA LEU A 160 -3.31 9.96 18.14
C LEU A 160 -2.87 9.93 16.68
N ILE A 161 -2.97 8.75 16.05
CA ILE A 161 -2.50 8.49 14.69
C ILE A 161 -3.68 8.08 13.82
N GLY A 162 -3.93 8.85 12.75
CA GLY A 162 -4.84 8.48 11.69
C GLY A 162 -4.15 7.56 10.67
N ALA A 163 -4.60 6.31 10.63
CA ALA A 163 -4.25 5.29 9.65
C ALA A 163 -5.53 4.83 8.91
N ASP A 164 -6.49 5.71 8.80
CA ASP A 164 -7.89 5.49 8.43
C ASP A 164 -8.17 5.69 6.93
N GLY A 165 -7.11 5.60 6.11
CA GLY A 165 -7.19 5.51 4.66
C GLY A 165 -7.46 6.85 3.98
N VAL A 166 -7.72 6.80 2.68
CA VAL A 166 -7.79 7.97 1.81
C VAL A 166 -8.86 8.98 2.22
N ARG A 167 -9.96 8.53 2.85
CA ARG A 167 -11.04 9.40 3.38
C ARG A 167 -10.90 9.64 4.90
N SER A 168 -9.68 9.84 5.35
CA SER A 168 -9.33 9.97 6.76
C SER A 168 -10.20 10.96 7.53
N LEU A 169 -10.87 10.46 8.58
CA LEU A 169 -11.57 11.29 9.58
C LEU A 169 -10.56 12.15 10.36
N VAL A 170 -9.43 11.54 10.75
CA VAL A 170 -8.39 12.25 11.49
C VAL A 170 -7.80 13.35 10.63
N GLY A 171 -7.55 13.09 9.34
CA GLY A 171 -7.08 14.09 8.38
C GLY A 171 -8.02 15.28 8.26
N ARG A 172 -9.33 15.03 8.11
CA ARG A 172 -10.34 16.09 8.08
C ARG A 172 -10.39 16.89 9.40
N SER A 173 -10.26 16.21 10.53
CA SER A 173 -10.24 16.89 11.83
C SER A 173 -9.01 17.78 12.02
N LEU A 174 -7.89 17.47 11.36
CA LEU A 174 -6.66 18.24 11.45
C LEU A 174 -6.61 19.42 10.48
N PHE A 175 -7.00 19.19 9.25
CA PHE A 175 -6.71 20.09 8.13
C PHE A 175 -7.96 20.64 7.42
N GLY A 176 -9.15 20.27 7.91
CA GLY A 176 -10.41 20.58 7.26
C GLY A 176 -10.74 19.60 6.13
N GLU A 177 -11.78 19.90 5.38
CA GLU A 177 -12.16 19.09 4.23
C GLU A 177 -11.14 19.26 3.10
N ASP A 178 -10.43 18.16 2.81
CA ASP A 178 -9.56 18.02 1.66
C ASP A 178 -9.90 16.66 1.05
N ASP A 179 -10.88 16.66 0.17
CA ASP A 179 -11.37 15.46 -0.46
C ASP A 179 -10.34 14.89 -1.45
N PRO A 180 -10.16 13.58 -1.46
CA PRO A 180 -9.31 12.93 -2.45
C PRO A 180 -9.87 13.19 -3.85
N THR A 181 -8.95 13.39 -4.81
CA THR A 181 -9.31 13.67 -6.19
C THR A 181 -9.53 12.35 -6.94
N PHE A 182 -10.70 12.19 -7.56
CA PHE A 182 -10.94 11.11 -8.51
C PHE A 182 -10.02 11.25 -9.72
N THR A 183 -9.39 10.15 -10.14
CA THR A 183 -8.35 10.18 -11.19
C THR A 183 -8.89 9.97 -12.60
N GLY A 184 -10.21 9.80 -12.78
CA GLY A 184 -10.79 9.38 -14.05
C GLY A 184 -10.44 7.92 -14.40
N GLN A 185 -10.14 7.11 -13.39
CA GLN A 185 -9.76 5.71 -13.59
C GLN A 185 -10.50 4.82 -12.60
N VAL A 186 -10.90 3.66 -13.09
CA VAL A 186 -11.58 2.62 -12.33
C VAL A 186 -10.79 1.32 -12.43
N ALA A 187 -10.68 0.62 -11.33
CA ALA A 187 -10.11 -0.72 -11.28
C ALA A 187 -11.19 -1.75 -11.00
N TYR A 188 -11.21 -2.79 -11.80
CA TYR A 188 -11.97 -4.01 -11.52
C TYR A 188 -11.02 -5.06 -10.95
N ARG A 189 -11.45 -5.74 -9.91
CA ARG A 189 -10.66 -6.75 -9.22
C ARG A 189 -11.43 -8.05 -9.14
N ALA A 190 -10.73 -9.14 -9.45
CA ALA A 190 -11.27 -10.48 -9.38
C ALA A 190 -10.20 -11.47 -8.95
N MET A 191 -10.65 -12.58 -8.41
CA MET A 191 -9.87 -13.79 -8.16
C MET A 191 -10.45 -14.92 -8.98
N VAL A 192 -9.62 -15.63 -9.71
CA VAL A 192 -10.01 -16.81 -10.50
C VAL A 192 -9.31 -18.03 -9.92
N ASP A 193 -10.09 -19.07 -9.66
CA ASP A 193 -9.58 -20.39 -9.29
C ASP A 193 -8.78 -20.98 -10.46
N ALA A 194 -7.48 -21.23 -10.23
CA ALA A 194 -6.58 -21.72 -11.29
C ALA A 194 -6.96 -23.11 -11.81
N SER A 195 -7.72 -23.91 -11.04
CA SER A 195 -8.23 -25.19 -11.49
C SER A 195 -9.20 -25.11 -12.66
N LYS A 196 -9.84 -23.92 -12.84
CA LYS A 196 -10.75 -23.63 -13.98
C LYS A 196 -10.01 -23.24 -15.25
N LEU A 197 -8.69 -23.06 -15.19
CA LEU A 197 -7.88 -22.62 -16.32
C LEU A 197 -7.27 -23.80 -17.06
N SER A 198 -7.33 -23.78 -18.39
CA SER A 198 -6.74 -24.82 -19.26
C SER A 198 -5.20 -24.81 -19.24
N ARG A 199 -4.56 -23.77 -18.69
CA ARG A 199 -3.11 -23.63 -18.58
C ARG A 199 -2.69 -22.69 -17.45
N LYS A 200 -1.48 -22.85 -16.95
CA LYS A 200 -0.90 -21.92 -15.95
C LYS A 200 -0.65 -20.54 -16.57
N VAL A 201 -0.98 -19.51 -15.82
CA VAL A 201 -0.67 -18.12 -16.16
C VAL A 201 0.50 -17.59 -15.32
N ARG A 202 1.27 -16.66 -15.88
CA ARG A 202 2.41 -16.03 -15.21
C ARG A 202 2.14 -14.56 -14.94
N SER A 203 2.88 -13.99 -14.01
CA SER A 203 2.78 -12.57 -13.66
C SER A 203 3.05 -11.67 -14.87
N LYS A 204 2.08 -10.84 -15.23
CA LYS A 204 2.17 -9.92 -16.36
C LYS A 204 1.29 -8.68 -16.20
N VAL A 205 1.67 -7.65 -16.93
CA VAL A 205 0.86 -6.46 -17.18
C VAL A 205 0.60 -6.40 -18.68
N VAL A 206 -0.64 -6.52 -19.07
CA VAL A 206 -1.09 -6.40 -20.47
C VAL A 206 -1.51 -4.96 -20.70
N MET A 207 -0.82 -4.25 -21.58
CA MET A 207 -0.99 -2.81 -21.79
C MET A 207 -1.70 -2.53 -23.12
N GLY A 208 -2.77 -1.75 -23.06
CA GLY A 208 -3.57 -1.35 -24.21
C GLY A 208 -3.97 0.13 -24.20
N PRO A 209 -4.77 0.56 -25.18
CA PRO A 209 -5.24 1.94 -25.21
C PRO A 209 -6.18 2.21 -24.04
N LYS A 210 -5.90 3.28 -23.25
CA LYS A 210 -6.71 3.73 -22.11
C LYS A 210 -6.95 2.68 -21.01
N SER A 211 -6.26 1.54 -21.04
CA SER A 211 -6.47 0.46 -20.08
C SER A 211 -5.28 -0.48 -19.99
N HIS A 212 -5.19 -1.19 -18.88
CA HIS A 212 -4.26 -2.29 -18.70
C HIS A 212 -4.87 -3.38 -17.80
N PHE A 213 -4.30 -4.57 -17.90
CA PHE A 213 -4.78 -5.74 -17.20
C PHE A 213 -3.60 -6.42 -16.49
N VAL A 214 -3.64 -6.47 -15.17
CA VAL A 214 -2.59 -7.07 -14.34
C VAL A 214 -3.00 -8.46 -13.92
N ILE A 215 -2.11 -9.41 -14.10
CA ILE A 215 -2.32 -10.83 -13.80
C ILE A 215 -1.16 -11.31 -12.94
N TYR A 216 -1.43 -11.98 -11.84
CA TYR A 216 -0.43 -12.72 -11.11
C TYR A 216 -1.02 -13.86 -10.26
N PRO A 217 -0.30 -15.01 -10.18
CA PRO A 217 -0.70 -16.13 -9.36
C PRO A 217 -0.50 -15.82 -7.88
N LEU A 218 -1.33 -16.43 -7.03
CA LEU A 218 -1.28 -16.37 -5.57
C LEU A 218 -1.41 -17.77 -4.99
N ARG A 219 -0.99 -17.95 -3.73
CA ARG A 219 -1.10 -19.22 -3.01
C ARG A 219 -0.57 -20.38 -3.84
N ASP A 220 0.73 -20.28 -4.22
CA ASP A 220 1.45 -21.26 -5.05
C ASP A 220 0.81 -21.58 -6.41
N GLY A 221 -0.06 -20.67 -6.86
CA GLY A 221 -0.71 -20.76 -8.16
C GLY A 221 -2.12 -21.34 -8.13
N ASP A 222 -2.69 -21.61 -6.96
CA ASP A 222 -4.07 -22.08 -6.82
C ASP A 222 -5.09 -21.01 -7.24
N TRP A 223 -4.71 -19.76 -7.09
CA TRP A 223 -5.53 -18.61 -7.45
C TRP A 223 -4.78 -17.66 -8.38
N VAL A 224 -5.54 -16.99 -9.25
CA VAL A 224 -5.02 -15.92 -10.10
C VAL A 224 -5.70 -14.61 -9.73
N ASN A 225 -4.90 -13.63 -9.30
CA ASN A 225 -5.38 -12.29 -9.06
C ASN A 225 -5.42 -11.49 -10.36
N ILE A 226 -6.49 -10.74 -10.54
CA ILE A 226 -6.75 -9.86 -11.67
C ILE A 226 -7.01 -8.45 -11.18
N VAL A 227 -6.33 -7.48 -11.81
CA VAL A 227 -6.66 -6.06 -11.71
C VAL A 227 -6.79 -5.50 -13.11
N ALA A 228 -8.02 -5.25 -13.56
CA ALA A 228 -8.29 -4.59 -14.82
C ALA A 228 -8.55 -3.10 -14.56
N GLN A 229 -7.65 -2.23 -15.02
CA GLN A 229 -7.75 -0.80 -14.81
C GLN A 229 -8.03 -0.10 -16.13
N GLN A 230 -9.01 0.78 -16.14
CA GLN A 230 -9.42 1.52 -17.33
C GLN A 230 -9.71 2.99 -17.00
N GLU A 231 -9.57 3.85 -18.01
CA GLU A 231 -10.04 5.22 -17.97
C GLU A 231 -11.57 5.21 -18.07
N ASP A 232 -12.23 5.81 -17.09
CA ASP A 232 -13.68 5.89 -17.03
C ASP A 232 -14.04 7.18 -16.28
N ASP A 233 -14.67 8.11 -16.99
CA ASP A 233 -15.09 9.41 -16.44
C ASP A 233 -16.38 9.29 -15.61
N THR A 234 -17.03 8.12 -15.63
CA THR A 234 -18.22 7.89 -14.82
C THR A 234 -17.82 7.66 -13.37
N TRP A 235 -18.22 8.59 -12.51
CA TRP A 235 -18.01 8.46 -11.07
C TRP A 235 -18.69 7.20 -10.53
N CYS A 236 -17.98 6.44 -9.73
CA CYS A 236 -18.53 5.35 -8.94
C CYS A 236 -18.04 5.44 -7.50
N GLU A 237 -18.79 4.87 -6.58
CA GLU A 237 -18.40 4.84 -5.17
C GLU A 237 -17.05 4.15 -4.97
N GLU A 238 -16.25 4.71 -4.06
CA GLU A 238 -15.07 4.04 -3.54
C GLU A 238 -15.51 2.99 -2.53
N SER A 239 -15.73 1.77 -2.98
CA SER A 239 -16.12 0.67 -2.11
C SER A 239 -15.47 -0.62 -2.59
N TRP A 240 -14.95 -1.39 -1.64
CA TRP A 240 -14.41 -2.73 -1.90
C TRP A 240 -15.50 -3.76 -2.21
N THR A 241 -16.77 -3.41 -2.00
CA THR A 241 -17.92 -4.32 -2.04
C THR A 241 -18.89 -4.04 -3.19
N VAL A 242 -18.66 -2.98 -3.98
CA VAL A 242 -19.49 -2.71 -5.16
C VAL A 242 -19.16 -3.74 -6.24
N LYS A 243 -20.13 -4.60 -6.55
CA LYS A 243 -19.99 -5.56 -7.65
C LYS A 243 -19.92 -4.83 -8.98
N GLY A 244 -19.00 -5.28 -9.83
CA GLY A 244 -18.95 -4.89 -11.24
C GLY A 244 -19.59 -5.98 -12.10
N GLU A 245 -19.98 -5.61 -13.31
CA GLU A 245 -20.51 -6.56 -14.29
C GLU A 245 -19.33 -7.20 -15.07
N VAL A 246 -19.27 -8.53 -15.05
CA VAL A 246 -18.20 -9.28 -15.76
C VAL A 246 -18.31 -9.08 -17.28
N ASP A 247 -19.55 -8.93 -17.79
CA ASP A 247 -19.79 -8.72 -19.22
C ASP A 247 -19.29 -7.36 -19.72
N ASP A 248 -19.25 -6.34 -18.85
CA ASP A 248 -18.62 -5.06 -19.17
C ASP A 248 -17.12 -5.27 -19.42
N LEU A 249 -16.45 -6.06 -18.57
CA LEU A 249 -15.05 -6.39 -18.76
C LEU A 249 -14.81 -7.22 -20.02
N ARG A 250 -15.64 -8.24 -20.27
CA ARG A 250 -15.57 -9.07 -21.48
C ARG A 250 -15.68 -8.21 -22.74
N SER A 251 -16.59 -7.25 -22.73
CA SER A 251 -16.79 -6.32 -23.86
C SER A 251 -15.60 -5.38 -24.05
N HIS A 252 -15.09 -4.80 -22.96
CA HIS A 252 -14.00 -3.83 -22.98
C HIS A 252 -12.66 -4.45 -23.41
N TYR A 253 -12.35 -5.66 -22.94
CA TYR A 253 -11.07 -6.35 -23.19
C TYR A 253 -11.12 -7.36 -24.33
N LYS A 254 -12.20 -7.38 -25.14
CA LYS A 254 -12.36 -8.28 -26.27
C LYS A 254 -11.19 -8.16 -27.28
N GLY A 255 -10.64 -9.31 -27.64
CA GLY A 255 -9.53 -9.38 -28.60
C GLY A 255 -8.17 -8.97 -28.06
N TRP A 256 -8.03 -8.93 -26.74
CA TRP A 256 -6.75 -8.79 -26.08
C TRP A 256 -6.00 -10.15 -26.04
N HIS A 257 -4.83 -10.17 -25.41
CA HIS A 257 -4.00 -11.37 -25.28
C HIS A 257 -4.79 -12.57 -24.72
N ALA A 258 -4.53 -13.77 -25.26
CA ALA A 258 -5.23 -15.00 -24.93
C ALA A 258 -5.32 -15.37 -23.43
N ASP A 259 -4.40 -14.86 -22.58
CA ASP A 259 -4.54 -15.04 -21.14
C ASP A 259 -5.62 -14.14 -20.55
N VAL A 260 -5.92 -12.98 -21.16
CA VAL A 260 -7.00 -12.10 -20.73
C VAL A 260 -8.34 -12.76 -21.06
N ASP A 261 -8.52 -13.26 -22.30
CA ASP A 261 -9.72 -13.97 -22.70
C ASP A 261 -9.96 -15.18 -21.78
N LEU A 262 -8.93 -16.01 -21.55
CA LEU A 262 -8.98 -17.19 -20.66
C LEU A 262 -9.48 -16.83 -19.25
N LEU A 263 -8.96 -15.74 -18.68
CA LEU A 263 -9.33 -15.31 -17.34
C LEU A 263 -10.72 -14.69 -17.27
N LEU A 264 -11.13 -13.94 -18.31
CA LEU A 264 -12.47 -13.37 -18.39
C LEU A 264 -13.55 -14.43 -18.59
N GLU A 265 -13.25 -15.52 -19.31
CA GLU A 265 -14.14 -16.68 -19.45
C GLU A 265 -14.36 -17.39 -18.10
N ALA A 266 -13.29 -17.57 -17.33
CA ALA A 266 -13.33 -18.26 -16.04
C ALA A 266 -13.80 -17.36 -14.87
N MET A 267 -13.95 -16.04 -15.10
CA MET A 267 -14.32 -15.07 -14.08
C MET A 267 -15.83 -15.16 -13.78
N GLU A 268 -16.17 -15.36 -12.50
CA GLU A 268 -17.56 -15.45 -12.03
C GLU A 268 -18.06 -14.13 -11.42
N GLU A 269 -17.17 -13.40 -10.75
CA GLU A 269 -17.48 -12.12 -10.11
C GLU A 269 -16.32 -11.14 -10.19
N THR A 270 -16.64 -9.87 -10.14
CA THR A 270 -15.66 -8.78 -10.08
C THR A 270 -16.19 -7.67 -9.18
N TYR A 271 -15.25 -6.89 -8.63
CA TYR A 271 -15.56 -5.73 -7.80
C TYR A 271 -14.98 -4.48 -8.47
N ARG A 272 -15.80 -3.43 -8.57
CA ARG A 272 -15.45 -2.17 -9.20
C ARG A 272 -15.02 -1.14 -8.16
N TRP A 273 -13.93 -0.45 -8.42
CA TRP A 273 -13.35 0.51 -7.50
C TRP A 273 -12.84 1.75 -8.23
N ALA A 274 -13.35 2.92 -7.85
CA ALA A 274 -12.82 4.19 -8.33
C ALA A 274 -11.46 4.48 -7.69
N LEU A 275 -10.51 4.95 -8.49
CA LEU A 275 -9.17 5.25 -8.04
C LEU A 275 -9.05 6.73 -7.67
N TYR A 276 -8.69 6.96 -6.42
CA TYR A 276 -8.47 8.28 -5.87
C TYR A 276 -6.99 8.51 -5.58
N THR A 277 -6.59 9.76 -5.62
CA THR A 277 -5.27 10.22 -5.21
C THR A 277 -5.41 11.43 -4.33
N ARG A 278 -4.36 11.69 -3.54
CA ARG A 278 -4.26 12.89 -2.72
C ARG A 278 -3.03 13.67 -3.17
N LYS A 279 -3.15 15.00 -3.25
CA LYS A 279 -1.98 15.86 -3.47
C LYS A 279 -1.00 15.70 -2.32
N PRO A 280 0.32 15.82 -2.56
CA PRO A 280 1.28 15.83 -1.47
C PRO A 280 0.93 16.91 -0.45
N MET A 281 0.74 16.51 0.80
CA MET A 281 0.39 17.40 1.90
C MET A 281 1.65 18.13 2.39
N SER A 282 1.50 19.39 2.80
CA SER A 282 2.61 20.19 3.35
C SER A 282 2.98 19.83 4.79
N ARG A 283 2.15 19.07 5.47
CA ARG A 283 2.36 18.56 6.84
C ARG A 283 1.43 17.39 7.10
N TRP A 284 1.83 16.47 8.01
CA TRP A 284 1.05 15.29 8.38
C TRP A 284 0.61 15.30 9.84
N SER A 285 0.92 16.35 10.58
CA SER A 285 0.57 16.42 12.01
C SER A 285 0.27 17.85 12.46
N ILE A 286 -0.46 17.95 13.56
CA ILE A 286 -0.64 19.15 14.37
C ILE A 286 -0.54 18.73 15.84
N GLY A 287 0.53 19.18 16.53
CA GLY A 287 0.78 18.78 17.90
C GLY A 287 0.88 17.25 18.04
N PRO A 288 0.15 16.63 19.00
CA PRO A 288 0.22 15.20 19.26
C PRO A 288 -0.73 14.37 18.39
N VAL A 289 -1.22 14.90 17.27
CA VAL A 289 -2.08 14.17 16.33
C VAL A 289 -1.45 14.15 14.94
N GLY A 290 -1.31 12.97 14.33
CA GLY A 290 -0.66 12.80 13.03
C GLY A 290 -1.31 11.73 12.16
N LEU A 291 -0.83 11.64 10.91
CA LEU A 291 -1.33 10.74 9.87
C LEU A 291 -0.21 9.84 9.35
N ILE A 292 -0.57 8.62 8.94
CA ILE A 292 0.29 7.66 8.23
C ILE A 292 -0.46 6.95 7.12
N GLY A 293 0.27 6.40 6.16
CA GLY A 293 -0.29 5.63 5.05
C GLY A 293 -1.19 6.46 4.14
N ASP A 294 -2.25 5.83 3.61
CA ASP A 294 -3.17 6.48 2.66
C ASP A 294 -3.91 7.69 3.24
N ALA A 295 -3.93 7.86 4.56
CA ALA A 295 -4.49 9.04 5.20
C ALA A 295 -3.75 10.33 4.82
N CYS A 296 -2.46 10.25 4.47
CA CYS A 296 -1.65 11.41 4.08
C CYS A 296 -1.02 11.33 2.68
N HIS A 297 -0.83 10.13 2.10
CA HIS A 297 -0.13 10.01 0.81
C HIS A 297 -0.72 8.94 -0.13
N ALA A 298 -2.03 8.81 -0.17
CA ALA A 298 -2.71 7.90 -1.11
C ALA A 298 -2.17 8.07 -2.55
N ALA A 299 -1.87 6.96 -3.19
CA ALA A 299 -1.27 6.89 -4.53
C ALA A 299 -1.99 5.86 -5.41
N LEU A 300 -1.90 6.04 -6.73
CA LEU A 300 -2.35 5.05 -7.70
C LEU A 300 -1.58 3.73 -7.53
N PRO A 301 -2.19 2.57 -7.84
CA PRO A 301 -1.57 1.25 -7.62
C PRO A 301 -0.45 0.89 -8.61
N ASN A 302 -0.19 1.73 -9.62
CA ASN A 302 0.67 1.45 -10.78
C ASN A 302 2.18 1.26 -10.49
N LEU A 303 2.62 1.41 -9.25
CA LEU A 303 3.94 1.01 -8.75
C LEU A 303 3.89 -0.15 -7.76
N GLY A 304 2.69 -0.57 -7.32
CA GLY A 304 2.54 -1.60 -6.29
C GLY A 304 3.23 -1.24 -4.96
N ALA A 305 3.27 0.05 -4.59
CA ALA A 305 4.07 0.54 -3.47
C ALA A 305 3.25 1.04 -2.26
N GLY A 306 1.91 1.10 -2.34
CA GLY A 306 1.07 1.63 -1.26
C GLY A 306 1.27 0.89 0.07
N ALA A 307 1.25 -0.44 0.05
CA ALA A 307 1.51 -1.25 1.25
C ALA A 307 2.92 -1.02 1.82
N ALA A 308 3.92 -0.85 0.94
CA ALA A 308 5.29 -0.58 1.36
C ALA A 308 5.39 0.78 2.09
N MET A 309 4.79 1.83 1.54
CA MET A 309 4.77 3.14 2.19
C MET A 309 4.09 3.08 3.56
N ALA A 310 2.96 2.37 3.65
CA ALA A 310 2.21 2.19 4.88
C ALA A 310 3.01 1.45 5.97
N MET A 311 3.73 0.38 5.59
CA MET A 311 4.59 -0.37 6.51
C MET A 311 5.81 0.44 6.95
N GLU A 312 6.46 1.14 6.02
CA GLU A 312 7.59 2.03 6.33
C GLU A 312 7.18 3.11 7.33
N ASP A 313 6.01 3.74 7.14
CA ASP A 313 5.52 4.77 8.06
C ASP A 313 5.27 4.24 9.47
N GLY A 314 4.60 3.09 9.59
CA GLY A 314 4.32 2.46 10.89
C GLY A 314 5.59 2.10 11.65
N TYR A 315 6.59 1.57 10.95
CA TYR A 315 7.89 1.25 11.52
C TYR A 315 8.63 2.51 11.99
N VAL A 316 8.76 3.51 11.10
CA VAL A 316 9.45 4.77 11.38
C VAL A 316 8.82 5.51 12.55
N LEU A 317 7.49 5.53 12.62
CA LEU A 317 6.77 6.17 13.72
C LEU A 317 7.22 5.64 15.08
N ALA A 318 7.29 4.32 15.25
CA ALA A 318 7.70 3.70 16.49
C ALA A 318 9.16 4.00 16.86
N GLU A 319 10.06 3.99 15.86
CA GLU A 319 11.47 4.34 16.03
C GLU A 319 11.64 5.80 16.48
N LEU A 320 10.86 6.72 15.89
CA LEU A 320 10.91 8.14 16.22
C LEU A 320 10.35 8.45 17.62
N ILE A 321 9.29 7.73 18.01
CA ILE A 321 8.71 7.83 19.37
C ILE A 321 9.75 7.38 20.42
N GLU A 322 10.42 6.24 20.18
CA GLU A 322 11.48 5.75 21.10
C GLU A 322 12.60 6.76 21.32
N ARG A 323 12.93 7.53 20.27
CA ARG A 323 14.00 8.54 20.35
C ARG A 323 13.53 9.87 20.93
N ASN A 324 12.23 10.17 20.86
CA ASN A 324 11.65 11.41 21.39
C ASN A 324 10.58 11.14 22.46
N PRO A 325 10.85 10.35 23.49
CA PRO A 325 9.82 9.92 24.44
C PRO A 325 9.24 11.07 25.27
N THR A 326 9.95 12.20 25.37
CA THR A 326 9.51 13.39 26.10
C THR A 326 8.98 14.50 25.19
N ASN A 327 9.09 14.35 23.86
CA ASN A 327 8.60 15.31 22.88
C ASN A 327 7.97 14.57 21.68
N LEU A 328 6.80 14.02 21.89
CA LEU A 328 6.09 13.22 20.88
C LEU A 328 5.66 14.02 19.63
N PRO A 329 5.27 15.31 19.71
CA PRO A 329 5.02 16.11 18.51
C PRO A 329 6.25 16.20 17.59
N ARG A 330 7.48 16.32 18.16
CA ARG A 330 8.72 16.30 17.37
C ARG A 330 8.90 15.00 16.61
N ALA A 331 8.52 13.86 17.18
CA ALA A 331 8.55 12.56 16.48
C ALA A 331 7.69 12.59 15.21
N LEU A 332 6.51 13.22 15.25
CA LEU A 332 5.63 13.36 14.09
C LEU A 332 6.17 14.33 13.02
N GLU A 333 6.82 15.42 13.44
CA GLU A 333 7.50 16.35 12.51
C GLU A 333 8.67 15.67 11.80
N GLN A 334 9.45 14.89 12.53
CA GLN A 334 10.54 14.09 11.96
C GLN A 334 10.02 13.01 11.02
N LEU A 335 8.90 12.34 11.34
CA LEU A 335 8.24 11.41 10.43
C LEU A 335 7.93 12.05 9.09
N TYR A 336 7.28 13.22 9.10
CA TYR A 336 7.01 13.99 7.89
C TYR A 336 8.30 14.28 7.11
N SER A 337 9.31 14.84 7.77
CA SER A 337 10.56 15.24 7.13
C SER A 337 11.30 14.08 6.46
N LEU A 338 11.31 12.92 7.11
CA LEU A 338 11.95 11.71 6.58
C LEU A 338 11.17 11.10 5.41
N ARG A 339 9.83 11.15 5.45
CA ARG A 339 8.98 10.38 4.55
C ARG A 339 8.46 11.15 3.33
N ILE A 340 8.30 12.48 3.43
CA ILE A 340 7.60 13.27 2.42
C ILE A 340 8.23 13.18 1.02
N ALA A 341 9.55 13.23 0.92
CA ALA A 341 10.24 13.17 -0.37
C ALA A 341 10.00 11.82 -1.07
N ARG A 342 10.09 10.71 -0.31
CA ARG A 342 9.87 9.36 -0.82
C ARG A 342 8.40 9.14 -1.21
N CYS A 343 7.46 9.49 -0.35
CA CYS A 343 6.03 9.31 -0.63
C CYS A 343 5.59 10.14 -1.85
N THR A 344 6.06 11.40 -1.97
CA THR A 344 5.82 12.23 -3.15
C THR A 344 6.41 11.61 -4.42
N ARG A 345 7.60 11.02 -4.34
CA ARG A 345 8.22 10.32 -5.49
C ARG A 345 7.40 9.11 -5.92
N VAL A 346 6.86 8.33 -4.97
CA VAL A 346 5.96 7.20 -5.25
C VAL A 346 4.66 7.69 -5.89
N GLN A 347 4.01 8.72 -5.34
CA GLN A 347 2.79 9.29 -5.92
C GLN A 347 2.99 9.74 -7.36
N ARG A 348 4.05 10.52 -7.63
CA ARG A 348 4.39 11.00 -8.98
C ARG A 348 4.76 9.86 -9.93
N GLY A 349 5.52 8.88 -9.45
CA GLY A 349 5.91 7.69 -10.21
C GLY A 349 4.70 6.85 -10.59
N SER A 350 3.76 6.61 -9.67
CA SER A 350 2.52 5.89 -9.93
C SER A 350 1.65 6.59 -10.96
N ALA A 351 1.49 7.92 -10.85
CA ALA A 351 0.74 8.71 -11.82
C ALA A 351 1.40 8.71 -13.22
N ARG A 352 2.74 8.74 -13.28
CA ARG A 352 3.47 8.60 -14.56
C ARG A 352 3.27 7.24 -15.19
N ASN A 353 3.34 6.16 -14.40
CA ASN A 353 3.12 4.80 -14.90
C ASN A 353 1.67 4.61 -15.37
N ALA A 354 0.68 5.18 -14.69
CA ALA A 354 -0.71 5.15 -15.15
C ALA A 354 -0.85 5.71 -16.57
N LYS A 355 -0.24 6.87 -16.84
CA LYS A 355 -0.23 7.48 -18.18
C LYS A 355 0.52 6.61 -19.21
N LEU A 356 1.64 6.00 -18.82
CA LEU A 356 2.43 5.14 -19.71
C LEU A 356 1.68 3.87 -20.10
N PHE A 357 0.96 3.27 -19.16
CA PHE A 357 0.21 2.03 -19.38
C PHE A 357 -1.04 2.26 -20.25
N HIS A 358 -1.56 3.49 -20.30
CA HIS A 358 -2.79 3.88 -20.97
C HIS A 358 -2.59 4.69 -22.26
N LEU A 359 -1.41 4.64 -22.86
CA LEU A 359 -1.14 5.37 -24.10
C LEU A 359 -2.17 5.02 -25.18
N SER A 360 -3.00 6.01 -25.57
CA SER A 360 -4.10 5.84 -26.53
C SER A 360 -3.69 6.11 -27.97
N ASN A 361 -2.78 7.09 -28.22
CA ASN A 361 -2.30 7.39 -29.55
C ASN A 361 -1.50 6.19 -30.13
N PRO A 362 -1.92 5.60 -31.25
CA PRO A 362 -1.30 4.38 -31.78
C PRO A 362 0.18 4.52 -32.13
N LEU A 363 0.57 5.66 -32.73
CA LEU A 363 1.96 5.91 -33.12
C LEU A 363 2.86 6.10 -31.90
N GLN A 364 2.42 6.93 -30.95
CA GLN A 364 3.15 7.14 -29.69
C GLN A 364 3.30 5.84 -28.91
N ARG A 365 2.22 5.05 -28.78
CA ARG A 365 2.24 3.75 -28.12
C ARG A 365 3.22 2.80 -28.81
N TRP A 366 3.17 2.70 -30.15
CA TRP A 366 4.07 1.83 -30.89
C TRP A 366 5.54 2.24 -30.73
N LEU A 367 5.87 3.53 -30.83
CA LEU A 367 7.23 4.04 -30.62
C LEU A 367 7.72 3.78 -29.20
N THR A 368 6.89 4.08 -28.19
CA THR A 368 7.24 3.88 -26.78
C THR A 368 7.46 2.39 -26.47
N HIS A 369 6.56 1.52 -26.92
CA HIS A 369 6.70 0.08 -26.69
C HIS A 369 7.95 -0.49 -27.39
N ARG A 370 8.30 0.01 -28.58
CA ARG A 370 9.52 -0.40 -29.30
C ARG A 370 10.78 0.06 -28.57
N ALA A 371 10.80 1.32 -28.12
CA ALA A 371 11.93 1.88 -27.38
C ALA A 371 12.15 1.14 -26.05
N LEU A 372 11.09 0.90 -25.27
CA LEU A 372 11.16 0.13 -24.03
C LEU A 372 11.62 -1.31 -24.29
N GLY A 373 11.11 -1.96 -25.35
CA GLY A 373 11.52 -3.30 -25.73
C GLY A 373 13.00 -3.38 -26.09
N PHE A 374 13.50 -2.41 -26.86
CA PHE A 374 14.92 -2.31 -27.18
C PHE A 374 15.79 -2.15 -25.93
N VAL A 375 15.42 -1.23 -25.04
CA VAL A 375 16.14 -1.00 -23.76
C VAL A 375 16.09 -2.25 -22.89
N SER A 376 14.94 -2.89 -22.78
CA SER A 376 14.77 -4.10 -21.95
C SER A 376 15.64 -5.27 -22.42
N GLN A 377 15.78 -5.45 -23.73
CA GLN A 377 16.56 -6.53 -24.33
C GLN A 377 18.06 -6.26 -24.33
N ASN A 378 18.48 -5.03 -24.66
CA ASN A 378 19.87 -4.69 -24.88
C ASN A 378 20.54 -4.03 -23.67
N MET A 379 19.78 -3.41 -22.78
CA MET A 379 20.26 -2.64 -21.64
C MET A 379 19.45 -2.94 -20.35
N PRO A 380 19.28 -4.22 -19.94
CA PRO A 380 18.41 -4.60 -18.83
C PRO A 380 18.81 -3.94 -17.50
N SER A 381 20.10 -3.62 -17.32
CA SER A 381 20.60 -2.91 -16.15
C SER A 381 20.00 -1.50 -15.97
N LEU A 382 19.62 -0.83 -17.06
CA LEU A 382 18.95 0.48 -16.98
C LEU A 382 17.54 0.34 -16.39
N ILE A 383 16.83 -0.72 -16.75
CA ILE A 383 15.49 -1.00 -16.19
C ILE A 383 15.59 -1.28 -14.71
N GLN A 384 16.58 -2.09 -14.29
CA GLN A 384 16.84 -2.38 -12.87
C GLN A 384 17.16 -1.09 -12.09
N LYS A 385 18.08 -0.26 -12.58
CA LYS A 385 18.40 1.05 -11.97
C LYS A 385 17.17 1.95 -11.79
N GLN A 386 16.23 1.90 -12.74
CA GLN A 386 15.00 2.68 -12.65
C GLN A 386 14.07 2.23 -11.51
N LEU A 387 14.23 1.01 -11.00
CA LEU A 387 13.43 0.45 -9.90
C LEU A 387 14.21 0.40 -8.57
N GLU A 388 15.54 0.52 -8.60
CA GLU A 388 16.41 0.45 -7.41
C GLU A 388 15.98 1.43 -6.32
N TRP A 389 15.68 2.68 -6.66
CA TRP A 389 15.24 3.69 -5.70
C TRP A 389 13.98 3.28 -4.91
N LEU A 390 13.15 2.42 -5.48
CA LEU A 390 11.95 1.88 -4.84
C LEU A 390 12.26 0.60 -4.06
N GLN A 391 12.95 -0.34 -4.70
CA GLN A 391 13.15 -1.69 -4.19
C GLN A 391 14.30 -1.80 -3.18
N GLU A 392 15.38 -1.02 -3.36
CA GLU A 392 16.56 -1.06 -2.50
C GLU A 392 16.49 -0.11 -1.32
N TYR A 393 15.48 0.74 -1.28
CA TYR A 393 15.27 1.60 -0.14
C TYR A 393 15.14 0.78 1.14
N ASP A 394 15.89 1.17 2.16
CA ASP A 394 15.94 0.49 3.45
C ASP A 394 15.77 1.51 4.57
N VAL A 395 14.52 1.67 4.99
CA VAL A 395 14.17 2.63 6.04
C VAL A 395 14.84 2.31 7.38
N THR A 396 15.21 1.04 7.62
CA THR A 396 15.88 0.63 8.85
C THR A 396 17.33 1.13 8.93
N ARG A 397 17.94 1.40 7.78
CA ARG A 397 19.30 1.99 7.65
C ARG A 397 19.28 3.50 7.52
N GLU A 398 18.24 4.06 6.93
CA GLU A 398 18.13 5.52 6.75
C GLU A 398 17.88 6.25 8.07
N LEU A 399 17.17 5.64 9.01
CA LEU A 399 16.92 6.23 10.33
C LEU A 399 18.21 6.62 11.09
N PRO A 400 19.22 5.76 11.22
CA PRO A 400 20.47 6.14 11.87
C PRO A 400 21.22 7.29 11.17
N ALA A 401 21.20 7.33 9.82
CA ALA A 401 21.82 8.39 9.05
C ALA A 401 21.10 9.74 9.24
N PHE A 402 19.78 9.75 9.24
CA PHE A 402 18.96 10.94 9.48
C PHE A 402 19.29 11.62 10.84
N TYR A 403 19.58 10.82 11.86
CA TYR A 403 19.94 11.36 13.17
C TYR A 403 21.35 11.94 13.25
N SER A 404 22.30 11.31 12.54
CA SER A 404 23.68 11.82 12.52
C SER A 404 23.77 13.21 11.85
N GLU A 405 22.84 13.54 10.98
CA GLU A 405 22.74 14.86 10.34
C GLU A 405 21.98 15.88 11.21
N SER A 406 20.87 15.45 11.86
CA SER A 406 20.06 16.34 12.70
C SER A 406 20.77 16.77 13.99
N ASP A 407 21.62 15.91 14.56
CA ASP A 407 22.42 16.22 15.75
C ASP A 407 23.59 17.18 15.45
N ARG A 408 23.97 17.36 14.17
CA ARG A 408 24.98 18.34 13.74
C ARG A 408 24.42 19.74 13.45
N SER A 409 23.08 19.85 13.34
CA SER A 409 22.36 21.09 13.01
C SER A 409 21.60 21.70 14.20
N SER A 410 21.68 21.11 15.36
CA SER A 410 21.19 21.60 16.65
C SER A 410 22.34 22.00 17.59
#